data_e28bbf7c3d7c76f1cfcd19e1f79c07b0
#
_entry.id   e28bbf7c3d7c76f1cfcd19e1f79c07b0
#
_cell.length_a   1.000
_cell.length_b   1.000
_cell.length_c   1.000
_cell.angle_alpha   90.00
_cell.angle_beta   90.00
_cell.angle_gamma   90.00
#
_symmetry.space_group_name_H-M   'P 1'
#
loop_
_entity.id
_entity.type
_entity.pdbx_description
1 polymer ?
#
loop_
_entity_poly.entity_id
_entity_poly.type
_entity_poly.pdbx_seq_one_letter_code
_entity_poly.pdbx_strand_id
1 'polypeptide(L)'
;MPRHHQPRRGSLQFWPRKRAKKILPSVNWQAVSKDKKGFLGFIGYKVGMASVVLKDNTEHSMTKGQKIITSATVLECPPMKILSVRFYKNGIPAKEVFVGADKELKNKLKPAKKKEKLDLDFKDYEEIRVIAYSLVSKTSVKKCPDLTEIAIGGSKEEQLETVKNFLNKEIPIGEVFREGLVDVRGVTKGKGLCGPVKRFGISHRFHKSEKGVKKVGSIGPWHPARVMFSVPMAGQLGFFSRIIYNNKILEIGKIGEKDINPGRGFEHYGKINTEYLIIKGSLQGPAKRQLLLTKPFRPTKKQAKKKFDFVGLAK
;
A
#
# COMPACT_ATOMS: atom_id res chain seq x y z
N MET A 1 -5.49 5.93 43.31
CA MET A 1 -4.09 5.50 43.25
C MET A 1 -3.71 5.19 41.80
N PRO A 2 -2.51 5.54 41.34
CA PRO A 2 -2.07 5.10 40.01
C PRO A 2 -2.00 3.57 40.02
N ARG A 3 -2.58 2.94 38.97
CA ARG A 3 -2.45 1.49 38.80
C ARG A 3 -1.02 1.20 38.38
N HIS A 4 -0.22 0.61 39.24
CA HIS A 4 1.06 0.05 38.90
C HIS A 4 0.86 -1.10 37.89
N HIS A 5 1.82 -1.34 37.01
CA HIS A 5 1.82 -2.45 36.04
C HIS A 5 0.82 -2.36 34.89
N GLN A 6 0.35 -1.16 34.53
CA GLN A 6 -0.37 -1.01 33.27
C GLN A 6 0.59 -0.99 32.09
N PRO A 7 0.25 -1.69 30.95
CA PRO A 7 1.04 -1.61 29.75
C PRO A 7 1.20 -0.17 29.24
N ARG A 8 2.32 0.10 28.58
CA ARG A 8 2.57 1.37 27.92
C ARG A 8 1.42 1.71 26.96
N ARG A 9 0.84 2.91 27.10
CA ARG A 9 -0.20 3.40 26.22
C ARG A 9 0.40 4.01 24.95
N GLY A 10 0.11 3.39 23.81
CA GLY A 10 0.66 3.73 22.49
C GLY A 10 2.08 3.21 22.29
N SER A 11 2.37 2.75 21.07
CA SER A 11 3.70 2.26 20.67
C SER A 11 4.71 3.41 20.58
N LEU A 12 5.93 3.20 21.04
CA LEU A 12 7.08 4.08 20.79
C LEU A 12 7.76 3.81 19.46
N GLN A 13 7.45 2.70 18.79
CA GLN A 13 8.07 2.29 17.53
C GLN A 13 7.77 3.26 16.38
N PHE A 14 6.58 3.88 16.38
CA PHE A 14 6.12 4.78 15.32
C PHE A 14 6.11 6.23 15.82
N TRP A 15 7.28 6.82 15.95
CA TRP A 15 7.52 8.20 16.33
C TRP A 15 8.44 8.90 15.34
N PRO A 16 8.30 10.22 15.13
CA PRO A 16 7.22 11.11 15.60
C PRO A 16 5.89 10.86 14.90
N ARG A 17 4.76 11.07 15.59
CA ARG A 17 3.40 10.93 15.05
C ARG A 17 2.98 12.20 14.32
N LYS A 18 3.38 12.35 13.08
CA LYS A 18 3.05 13.48 12.20
C LYS A 18 2.42 13.01 10.90
N ARG A 19 1.75 13.90 10.18
CA ARG A 19 1.15 13.61 8.88
C ARG A 19 2.18 13.08 7.89
N ALA A 20 1.79 12.12 7.07
CA ALA A 20 2.61 11.65 5.96
C ALA A 20 2.87 12.79 4.95
N LYS A 21 4.08 12.89 4.44
CA LYS A 21 4.45 13.89 3.42
C LYS A 21 3.86 13.57 2.04
N LYS A 22 3.75 12.27 1.70
CA LYS A 22 3.24 11.76 0.42
C LYS A 22 2.10 10.79 0.67
N ILE A 23 1.12 10.75 -0.24
CA ILE A 23 -0.01 9.81 -0.16
C ILE A 23 0.43 8.40 -0.55
N LEU A 24 1.28 8.26 -1.60
CA LEU A 24 1.99 7.01 -1.88
C LEU A 24 3.31 7.03 -1.10
N PRO A 25 3.49 6.12 -0.12
CA PRO A 25 4.73 6.05 0.64
C PRO A 25 5.90 5.64 -0.24
N SER A 26 7.09 6.18 0.04
CA SER A 26 8.33 5.72 -0.57
C SER A 26 8.69 4.31 -0.07
N VAL A 27 9.33 3.52 -0.90
CA VAL A 27 9.79 2.16 -0.59
C VAL A 27 11.31 2.13 -0.59
N ASN A 28 11.89 1.47 0.39
CA ASN A 28 13.29 1.06 0.31
C ASN A 28 13.36 -0.22 -0.52
N TRP A 29 13.64 -0.07 -1.81
CA TRP A 29 13.66 -1.18 -2.76
C TRP A 29 14.85 -2.11 -2.55
N GLN A 30 15.94 -1.64 -1.97
CA GLN A 30 17.09 -2.49 -1.63
C GLN A 30 16.73 -3.58 -0.59
N ALA A 31 15.74 -3.27 0.27
CA ALA A 31 15.25 -4.21 1.27
C ALA A 31 14.25 -5.24 0.71
N VAL A 32 13.63 -4.99 -0.44
CA VAL A 32 12.74 -5.96 -1.09
C VAL A 32 13.59 -6.95 -1.86
N SER A 33 13.32 -8.25 -1.66
CA SER A 33 14.11 -9.32 -2.28
C SER A 33 14.19 -9.17 -3.79
N LYS A 34 15.41 -9.12 -4.32
CA LYS A 34 15.71 -9.02 -5.74
C LYS A 34 15.63 -10.37 -6.46
N ASP A 35 15.49 -11.48 -5.71
CA ASP A 35 15.43 -12.84 -6.25
C ASP A 35 14.18 -13.11 -7.10
N LYS A 36 13.20 -12.18 -7.05
CA LYS A 36 11.95 -12.29 -7.78
C LYS A 36 12.05 -11.52 -9.09
N LYS A 37 11.92 -12.20 -10.21
CA LYS A 37 11.93 -11.60 -11.55
C LYS A 37 10.76 -10.63 -11.77
N GLY A 38 10.99 -9.63 -12.62
CA GLY A 38 10.00 -8.66 -13.07
C GLY A 38 9.73 -7.52 -12.07
N PHE A 39 8.61 -6.81 -12.24
CA PHE A 39 8.24 -5.68 -11.40
C PHE A 39 8.00 -6.10 -9.96
N LEU A 40 8.55 -5.33 -9.00
CA LEU A 40 8.42 -5.61 -7.57
C LEU A 40 7.25 -4.88 -6.90
N GLY A 41 6.55 -4.02 -7.63
CA GLY A 41 5.45 -3.23 -7.08
C GLY A 41 4.37 -2.86 -8.09
N PHE A 42 3.19 -2.46 -7.58
CA PHE A 42 2.03 -2.04 -8.36
C PHE A 42 1.19 -1.00 -7.61
N ILE A 43 0.51 -0.10 -8.33
CA ILE A 43 -0.37 0.91 -7.76
C ILE A 43 -1.82 0.41 -7.81
N GLY A 44 -2.48 0.27 -6.65
CA GLY A 44 -3.89 -0.09 -6.56
C GLY A 44 -4.71 0.96 -5.81
N TYR A 45 -6.01 0.95 -6.00
CA TYR A 45 -6.97 1.85 -5.35
C TYR A 45 -7.94 1.07 -4.49
N LYS A 46 -8.07 1.45 -3.22
CA LYS A 46 -8.98 0.77 -2.31
C LYS A 46 -10.43 1.04 -2.72
N VAL A 47 -11.15 -0.01 -3.04
CA VAL A 47 -12.60 0.04 -3.32
C VAL A 47 -13.36 0.05 -2.02
N GLY A 48 -13.23 -1.00 -1.23
CA GLY A 48 -13.95 -1.16 0.01
C GLY A 48 -13.58 -2.48 0.69
N MET A 49 -14.36 -2.84 1.69
CA MET A 49 -14.32 -4.15 2.32
C MET A 49 -15.60 -4.90 2.02
N ALA A 50 -15.48 -6.19 1.83
CA ALA A 50 -16.61 -7.10 1.62
C ALA A 50 -16.38 -8.41 2.36
N SER A 51 -17.44 -9.12 2.66
CA SER A 51 -17.37 -10.51 3.07
C SER A 51 -17.25 -11.38 1.83
N VAL A 52 -16.33 -12.31 1.83
CA VAL A 52 -16.07 -13.21 0.70
C VAL A 52 -16.27 -14.66 1.13
N VAL A 53 -16.85 -15.44 0.25
CA VAL A 53 -16.98 -16.90 0.41
C VAL A 53 -15.78 -17.54 -0.25
N LEU A 54 -15.04 -18.32 0.53
CA LEU A 54 -13.84 -19.04 0.10
C LEU A 54 -14.03 -20.53 0.37
N LYS A 55 -13.46 -21.37 -0.48
CA LYS A 55 -13.26 -22.79 -0.18
C LYS A 55 -11.84 -22.96 0.37
N ASP A 56 -11.71 -23.54 1.54
CA ASP A 56 -10.40 -23.77 2.15
C ASP A 56 -9.79 -25.07 1.60
N ASN A 57 -8.75 -24.96 0.80
CA ASN A 57 -7.97 -26.07 0.26
C ASN A 57 -6.61 -26.20 0.95
N THR A 58 -6.46 -25.60 2.13
CA THR A 58 -5.20 -25.68 2.89
C THR A 58 -5.01 -27.09 3.42
N GLU A 59 -3.85 -27.67 3.18
CA GLU A 59 -3.43 -28.93 3.77
C GLU A 59 -3.39 -28.82 5.31
N HIS A 60 -3.86 -29.82 6.02
CA HIS A 60 -3.91 -29.87 7.49
C HIS A 60 -4.78 -28.76 8.14
N SER A 61 -5.74 -28.20 7.41
CA SER A 61 -6.72 -27.27 7.99
C SER A 61 -7.94 -28.06 8.51
N MET A 62 -8.44 -27.65 9.68
CA MET A 62 -9.71 -28.19 10.23
C MET A 62 -10.90 -27.90 9.32
N THR A 63 -10.80 -26.88 8.47
CA THR A 63 -11.87 -26.44 7.54
C THR A 63 -11.60 -26.87 6.11
N LYS A 64 -10.70 -27.82 5.87
CA LYS A 64 -10.35 -28.29 4.52
C LYS A 64 -11.59 -28.77 3.78
N GLY A 65 -11.77 -28.27 2.56
CA GLY A 65 -12.92 -28.59 1.68
C GLY A 65 -14.20 -27.82 2.01
N GLN A 66 -14.30 -27.15 3.14
CA GLN A 66 -15.48 -26.39 3.55
C GLN A 66 -15.50 -24.97 2.96
N LYS A 67 -16.70 -24.42 2.79
CA LYS A 67 -16.90 -23.01 2.46
C LYS A 67 -16.82 -22.19 3.74
N ILE A 68 -15.92 -21.22 3.76
CA ILE A 68 -15.72 -20.28 4.88
C ILE A 68 -16.03 -18.86 4.42
N ILE A 69 -16.63 -18.06 5.30
CA ILE A 69 -16.81 -16.62 5.07
C ILE A 69 -15.72 -15.87 5.79
N THR A 70 -15.06 -14.96 5.06
CA THR A 70 -13.99 -14.13 5.65
C THR A 70 -14.07 -12.70 5.14
N SER A 71 -13.60 -11.75 5.95
CA SER A 71 -13.49 -10.36 5.50
C SER A 71 -12.33 -10.20 4.54
N ALA A 72 -12.55 -9.44 3.47
CA ALA A 72 -11.53 -9.10 2.49
C ALA A 72 -11.64 -7.63 2.08
N THR A 73 -10.56 -7.10 1.56
CA THR A 73 -10.52 -5.77 0.92
C THR A 73 -10.41 -5.96 -0.58
N VAL A 74 -11.30 -5.27 -1.30
CA VAL A 74 -11.26 -5.20 -2.77
C VAL A 74 -10.46 -3.96 -3.18
N LEU A 75 -9.55 -4.15 -4.12
CA LEU A 75 -8.76 -3.10 -4.75
C LEU A 75 -9.06 -3.07 -6.24
N GLU A 76 -9.16 -1.88 -6.82
CA GLU A 76 -9.13 -1.69 -8.26
C GLU A 76 -7.70 -1.39 -8.70
N CYS A 77 -7.25 -2.05 -9.75
CA CYS A 77 -5.88 -2.07 -10.20
C CYS A 77 -5.80 -1.68 -11.69
N PRO A 78 -5.96 -0.38 -12.00
CA PRO A 78 -5.79 0.07 -13.39
C PRO A 78 -4.39 -0.24 -13.87
N PRO A 79 -4.20 -0.59 -15.15
CA PRO A 79 -2.88 -0.87 -15.70
C PRO A 79 -1.94 0.31 -15.49
N MET A 80 -0.65 0.02 -15.40
CA MET A 80 0.41 1.03 -15.27
C MET A 80 1.15 1.19 -16.60
N LYS A 81 1.81 2.34 -16.78
CA LYS A 81 2.79 2.58 -17.84
C LYS A 81 4.09 3.12 -17.27
N ILE A 82 5.17 2.91 -18.00
CA ILE A 82 6.50 3.43 -17.66
C ILE A 82 6.60 4.86 -18.16
N LEU A 83 6.96 5.80 -17.28
CA LEU A 83 7.26 7.18 -17.60
C LEU A 83 8.75 7.37 -17.91
N SER A 84 9.61 6.87 -17.02
CA SER A 84 11.06 6.92 -17.18
C SER A 84 11.73 5.69 -16.59
N VAL A 85 12.92 5.42 -17.05
CA VAL A 85 13.81 4.35 -16.58
C VAL A 85 14.99 5.00 -15.89
N ARG A 86 15.28 4.58 -14.66
CA ARG A 86 16.40 5.07 -13.85
C ARG A 86 17.42 3.98 -13.62
N PHE A 87 18.66 4.28 -13.97
CA PHE A 87 19.82 3.44 -13.71
C PHE A 87 20.48 3.89 -12.41
N TYR A 88 20.69 2.96 -11.51
CA TYR A 88 21.28 3.21 -10.19
C TYR A 88 22.68 2.62 -10.10
N LYS A 89 23.62 3.41 -9.56
CA LYS A 89 24.96 2.98 -9.19
C LYS A 89 25.22 3.42 -7.75
N ASN A 90 25.70 2.52 -6.89
CA ASN A 90 25.93 2.80 -5.46
C ASN A 90 24.71 3.40 -4.73
N GLY A 91 23.49 2.98 -5.13
CA GLY A 91 22.25 3.50 -4.55
C GLY A 91 21.86 4.93 -4.98
N ILE A 92 22.60 5.55 -5.87
CA ILE A 92 22.35 6.91 -6.41
C ILE A 92 21.90 6.77 -7.87
N PRO A 93 20.91 7.56 -8.34
CA PRO A 93 20.54 7.57 -9.75
C PRO A 93 21.66 8.16 -10.61
N ALA A 94 22.24 7.35 -11.50
CA ALA A 94 23.32 7.75 -12.41
C ALA A 94 22.76 8.34 -13.71
N LYS A 95 21.74 7.69 -14.32
CA LYS A 95 21.12 8.14 -15.55
C LYS A 95 19.61 7.93 -15.46
N GLU A 96 18.84 8.85 -16.02
CA GLU A 96 17.38 8.71 -16.20
C GLU A 96 17.05 8.89 -17.69
N VAL A 97 16.33 7.92 -18.24
CA VAL A 97 15.85 7.94 -19.62
C VAL A 97 14.34 8.10 -19.61
N PHE A 98 13.85 9.15 -20.24
CA PHE A 98 12.41 9.43 -20.34
C PHE A 98 11.82 8.64 -21.51
N VAL A 99 10.78 7.85 -21.23
CA VAL A 99 10.14 6.99 -22.25
C VAL A 99 9.02 7.74 -22.97
N GLY A 100 8.13 8.38 -22.21
CA GLY A 100 7.01 9.14 -22.77
C GLY A 100 5.97 9.48 -21.73
N ALA A 101 5.17 10.50 -22.00
CA ALA A 101 4.08 10.92 -21.15
C ALA A 101 2.78 11.02 -21.94
N ASP A 102 1.74 10.35 -21.46
CA ASP A 102 0.39 10.48 -21.99
C ASP A 102 -0.20 11.86 -21.67
N LYS A 103 -1.23 12.26 -22.43
CA LYS A 103 -1.93 13.55 -22.22
C LYS A 103 -2.44 13.74 -20.78
N GLU A 104 -2.72 12.64 -20.08
CA GLU A 104 -3.20 12.64 -18.68
C GLU A 104 -2.18 13.21 -17.68
N LEU A 105 -0.89 13.10 -17.99
CA LEU A 105 0.20 13.60 -17.14
C LEU A 105 0.45 15.10 -17.27
N LYS A 106 -0.16 15.80 -18.24
CA LYS A 106 0.07 17.24 -18.47
C LYS A 106 -0.15 18.11 -17.23
N ASN A 107 -1.09 17.71 -16.37
CA ASN A 107 -1.38 18.45 -15.13
C ASN A 107 -0.35 18.24 -14.00
N LYS A 108 0.51 17.22 -14.13
CA LYS A 108 1.55 16.90 -13.13
C LYS A 108 2.95 17.20 -13.60
N LEU A 109 3.20 17.00 -14.87
CA LEU A 109 4.50 17.16 -15.49
C LEU A 109 4.38 18.05 -16.72
N LYS A 110 5.26 19.01 -16.86
CA LYS A 110 5.47 19.71 -18.12
C LYS A 110 6.24 18.76 -19.04
N PRO A 111 5.62 18.21 -20.10
CA PRO A 111 6.35 17.31 -20.99
C PRO A 111 7.51 18.05 -21.64
N ALA A 112 8.63 17.38 -21.76
CA ALA A 112 9.76 17.90 -22.51
C ALA A 112 9.33 18.18 -23.97
N LYS A 113 9.70 19.34 -24.51
CA LYS A 113 9.36 19.73 -25.89
C LYS A 113 10.03 18.83 -26.93
N LYS A 114 11.17 18.24 -26.60
CA LYS A 114 11.93 17.34 -27.48
C LYS A 114 11.79 15.91 -26.98
N LYS A 115 11.49 14.97 -27.89
CA LYS A 115 11.62 13.54 -27.65
C LYS A 115 13.10 13.20 -27.76
N GLU A 116 13.75 12.91 -26.64
CA GLU A 116 15.09 12.35 -26.63
C GLU A 116 15.05 10.92 -27.20
N LYS A 117 16.14 10.54 -27.89
CA LYS A 117 16.29 9.15 -28.33
C LYS A 117 16.33 8.24 -27.10
N LEU A 118 15.57 7.15 -27.13
CA LEU A 118 15.56 6.12 -26.11
C LEU A 118 16.90 5.36 -26.09
N ASP A 119 17.87 5.92 -25.40
CA ASP A 119 19.18 5.29 -25.21
C ASP A 119 19.15 4.51 -23.88
N LEU A 120 18.94 3.19 -23.99
CA LEU A 120 18.95 2.25 -22.87
C LEU A 120 20.32 1.54 -22.73
N ASP A 121 21.30 1.88 -23.55
CA ASP A 121 22.61 1.19 -23.62
C ASP A 121 23.64 1.70 -22.60
N PHE A 122 23.16 2.12 -21.44
CA PHE A 122 24.02 2.49 -20.32
C PHE A 122 24.51 1.22 -19.61
N LYS A 123 25.82 0.97 -19.61
CA LYS A 123 26.43 -0.27 -19.09
C LYS A 123 26.84 -0.17 -17.61
N ASP A 124 27.08 1.04 -17.11
CA ASP A 124 27.65 1.26 -15.77
C ASP A 124 26.53 1.44 -14.70
N TYR A 125 25.78 0.38 -14.42
CA TYR A 125 24.72 0.38 -13.42
C TYR A 125 24.67 -0.96 -12.64
N GLU A 126 24.05 -0.89 -11.46
CA GLU A 126 23.81 -2.05 -10.58
C GLU A 126 22.35 -2.47 -10.54
N GLU A 127 21.45 -1.52 -10.65
CA GLU A 127 20.01 -1.74 -10.48
C GLU A 127 19.22 -0.82 -11.41
N ILE A 128 18.13 -1.34 -11.95
CA ILE A 128 17.17 -0.55 -12.73
C ILE A 128 15.90 -0.35 -11.91
N ARG A 129 15.43 0.89 -11.87
CA ARG A 129 14.10 1.24 -11.36
C ARG A 129 13.35 2.03 -12.41
N VAL A 130 12.05 1.88 -12.41
CA VAL A 130 11.16 2.62 -13.32
C VAL A 130 10.28 3.57 -12.53
N ILE A 131 10.06 4.76 -13.06
CA ILE A 131 8.95 5.60 -12.61
C ILE A 131 7.73 5.17 -13.42
N ALA A 132 6.79 4.53 -12.73
CA ALA A 132 5.54 4.10 -13.32
C ALA A 132 4.40 5.01 -12.89
N TYR A 133 3.39 5.14 -13.75
CA TYR A 133 2.14 5.83 -13.46
C TYR A 133 0.94 4.96 -13.75
N SER A 134 -0.13 5.15 -12.98
CA SER A 134 -1.38 4.42 -13.14
C SER A 134 -2.30 5.08 -14.16
N LEU A 135 -2.91 4.31 -15.06
CA LEU A 135 -3.93 4.79 -16.00
C LEU A 135 -5.28 4.94 -15.30
N VAL A 136 -5.32 5.85 -14.35
CA VAL A 136 -6.47 6.04 -13.47
C VAL A 136 -7.70 6.61 -14.17
N SER A 137 -7.55 7.21 -15.34
CA SER A 137 -8.66 7.67 -16.20
C SER A 137 -9.59 6.54 -16.64
N LYS A 138 -9.08 5.29 -16.70
CA LYS A 138 -9.89 4.09 -16.97
C LYS A 138 -10.82 3.74 -15.78
N THR A 139 -10.59 4.34 -14.62
CA THR A 139 -11.42 4.18 -13.41
C THR A 139 -12.31 5.40 -13.20
N SER A 140 -13.31 5.30 -12.34
CA SER A 140 -14.16 6.43 -11.94
C SER A 140 -13.58 7.26 -10.78
N VAL A 141 -12.35 6.97 -10.33
CA VAL A 141 -11.79 7.54 -9.08
C VAL A 141 -11.33 8.97 -9.25
N LYS A 142 -10.51 9.24 -10.28
CA LYS A 142 -9.93 10.57 -10.54
C LYS A 142 -9.32 10.64 -11.95
N LYS A 143 -9.05 11.85 -12.41
CA LYS A 143 -8.47 12.11 -13.74
C LYS A 143 -6.92 12.12 -13.73
N CYS A 144 -6.31 12.52 -12.63
CA CYS A 144 -4.85 12.68 -12.56
C CYS A 144 -4.16 11.38 -12.11
N PRO A 145 -3.21 10.83 -12.90
CA PRO A 145 -2.45 9.64 -12.58
C PRO A 145 -1.63 9.78 -11.29
N ASP A 146 -1.34 8.66 -10.63
CA ASP A 146 -0.36 8.59 -9.56
C ASP A 146 0.95 8.06 -10.11
N LEU A 147 2.05 8.66 -9.63
CA LEU A 147 3.41 8.26 -10.00
C LEU A 147 4.12 7.67 -8.78
N THR A 148 4.88 6.64 -9.03
CA THR A 148 5.78 6.06 -8.03
C THR A 148 6.97 5.41 -8.70
N GLU A 149 8.07 5.33 -7.98
CA GLU A 149 9.23 4.55 -8.37
C GLU A 149 9.02 3.09 -7.99
N ILE A 150 9.31 2.18 -8.93
CA ILE A 150 9.18 0.73 -8.77
C ILE A 150 10.49 0.09 -9.22
N ALA A 151 11.07 -0.76 -8.36
CA ALA A 151 12.24 -1.54 -8.73
C ALA A 151 11.85 -2.78 -9.55
N ILE A 152 12.79 -3.23 -10.36
CA ILE A 152 12.71 -4.47 -11.13
C ILE A 152 13.68 -5.46 -10.50
N GLY A 153 13.22 -6.68 -10.30
CA GLY A 153 14.03 -7.76 -9.77
C GLY A 153 14.56 -8.67 -10.88
N GLY A 154 15.59 -9.46 -10.55
CA GLY A 154 16.28 -10.35 -11.46
C GLY A 154 17.71 -9.89 -11.76
N SER A 155 18.41 -10.59 -12.66
CA SER A 155 19.73 -10.21 -13.17
C SER A 155 19.65 -8.89 -13.96
N LYS A 156 20.78 -8.25 -14.23
CA LYS A 156 20.84 -6.99 -15.00
C LYS A 156 20.23 -7.14 -16.38
N GLU A 157 20.47 -8.26 -17.03
CA GLU A 157 19.94 -8.57 -18.36
C GLU A 157 18.42 -8.77 -18.32
N GLU A 158 17.92 -9.54 -17.35
CA GLU A 158 16.49 -9.75 -17.15
C GLU A 158 15.74 -8.45 -16.81
N GLN A 159 16.37 -7.55 -16.06
CA GLN A 159 15.81 -6.23 -15.77
C GLN A 159 15.66 -5.40 -17.05
N LEU A 160 16.69 -5.36 -17.89
CA LEU A 160 16.65 -4.66 -19.19
C LEU A 160 15.61 -5.27 -20.12
N GLU A 161 15.57 -6.59 -20.22
CA GLU A 161 14.58 -7.30 -21.03
C GLU A 161 13.15 -6.98 -20.56
N THR A 162 12.91 -7.03 -19.25
CA THR A 162 11.61 -6.65 -18.67
C THR A 162 11.22 -5.22 -19.07
N VAL A 163 12.16 -4.28 -19.00
CA VAL A 163 11.90 -2.89 -19.39
C VAL A 163 11.56 -2.82 -20.89
N LYS A 164 12.38 -3.43 -21.76
CA LYS A 164 12.18 -3.43 -23.21
C LYS A 164 10.83 -4.02 -23.62
N ASN A 165 10.40 -5.10 -22.97
CA ASN A 165 9.13 -5.77 -23.24
C ASN A 165 7.89 -4.90 -22.92
N PHE A 166 8.00 -4.01 -21.92
CA PHE A 166 6.91 -3.15 -21.47
C PHE A 166 7.08 -1.67 -21.81
N LEU A 167 8.05 -1.30 -22.65
CA LEU A 167 8.15 0.06 -23.18
C LEU A 167 6.88 0.44 -23.94
N ASN A 168 6.29 1.57 -23.57
CA ASN A 168 5.05 2.09 -24.17
C ASN A 168 3.82 1.17 -24.08
N LYS A 169 3.93 0.01 -23.42
CA LYS A 169 2.82 -0.93 -23.19
C LYS A 169 2.19 -0.75 -21.82
N GLU A 170 0.99 -1.24 -21.70
CA GLU A 170 0.28 -1.31 -20.41
C GLU A 170 0.76 -2.53 -19.61
N ILE A 171 1.01 -2.31 -18.33
CA ILE A 171 1.42 -3.35 -17.40
C ILE A 171 0.18 -3.73 -16.57
N PRO A 172 -0.46 -4.88 -16.83
CA PRO A 172 -1.58 -5.37 -16.04
C PRO A 172 -1.10 -5.92 -14.68
N ILE A 173 -2.02 -6.06 -13.71
CA ILE A 173 -1.64 -6.58 -12.39
C ILE A 173 -1.20 -8.04 -12.44
N GLY A 174 -1.75 -8.84 -13.34
CA GLY A 174 -1.42 -10.25 -13.51
C GLY A 174 0.05 -10.52 -13.85
N GLU A 175 0.74 -9.56 -14.48
CA GLU A 175 2.18 -9.66 -14.77
C GLU A 175 3.06 -9.42 -13.53
N VAL A 176 2.56 -8.67 -12.57
CA VAL A 176 3.33 -8.31 -11.37
C VAL A 176 3.04 -9.27 -10.23
N PHE A 177 1.77 -9.58 -10.02
CA PHE A 177 1.30 -10.48 -8.99
C PHE A 177 0.51 -11.63 -9.60
N ARG A 178 0.77 -12.81 -9.08
CA ARG A 178 -0.05 -13.99 -9.27
C ARG A 178 -0.62 -14.39 -7.91
N GLU A 179 -0.71 -15.64 -7.62
CA GLU A 179 -1.05 -16.10 -6.28
C GLU A 179 0.04 -15.79 -5.25
N GLY A 180 -0.30 -15.78 -3.96
CA GLY A 180 0.68 -15.68 -2.89
C GLY A 180 0.42 -14.58 -1.88
N LEU A 181 1.50 -13.98 -1.40
CA LEU A 181 1.49 -12.92 -0.40
C LEU A 181 1.85 -11.58 -1.03
N VAL A 182 1.29 -10.52 -0.47
CA VAL A 182 1.56 -9.13 -0.87
C VAL A 182 1.72 -8.25 0.37
N ASP A 183 2.67 -7.34 0.34
CA ASP A 183 2.81 -6.28 1.33
C ASP A 183 2.14 -5.01 0.80
N VAL A 184 1.29 -4.40 1.62
CA VAL A 184 0.52 -3.23 1.22
C VAL A 184 0.99 -2.01 1.99
N ARG A 185 1.38 -0.97 1.26
CA ARG A 185 1.87 0.30 1.78
C ARG A 185 0.86 1.40 1.48
N GLY A 186 0.55 2.20 2.48
CA GLY A 186 -0.40 3.28 2.29
C GLY A 186 -0.52 4.19 3.51
N VAL A 187 -1.36 5.20 3.38
CA VAL A 187 -1.61 6.19 4.42
C VAL A 187 -2.96 5.91 5.07
N THR A 188 -3.00 5.85 6.39
CA THR A 188 -4.21 5.59 7.15
C THR A 188 -5.23 6.74 7.05
N LYS A 189 -6.48 6.51 7.47
CA LYS A 189 -7.50 7.57 7.56
C LYS A 189 -7.01 8.68 8.50
N GLY A 190 -7.13 9.94 8.06
CA GLY A 190 -6.84 11.10 8.89
C GLY A 190 -7.95 11.33 9.91
N LYS A 191 -7.57 11.72 11.12
CA LYS A 191 -8.50 12.08 12.21
C LYS A 191 -8.17 13.45 12.82
N GLY A 192 -7.25 14.18 12.20
CA GLY A 192 -6.84 15.53 12.63
C GLY A 192 -6.20 15.57 14.01
N LEU A 193 -6.35 16.70 14.69
CA LEU A 193 -5.91 16.91 16.06
C LEU A 193 -6.82 16.16 17.03
N CYS A 194 -6.26 15.26 17.82
CA CYS A 194 -7.01 14.47 18.78
C CYS A 194 -6.40 14.58 20.18
N GLY A 195 -7.27 14.57 21.18
CA GLY A 195 -6.85 14.54 22.59
C GLY A 195 -6.20 13.22 22.99
N PRO A 196 -5.51 13.18 24.13
CA PRO A 196 -4.71 12.04 24.55
C PRO A 196 -5.53 10.76 24.78
N VAL A 197 -6.77 10.86 25.19
CA VAL A 197 -7.67 9.71 25.38
C VAL A 197 -7.89 8.98 24.05
N LYS A 198 -8.29 9.70 22.98
CA LYS A 198 -8.51 9.11 21.67
C LYS A 198 -7.20 8.70 20.98
N ARG A 199 -6.14 9.48 21.18
CA ARG A 199 -4.85 9.30 20.50
C ARG A 199 -4.04 8.14 21.07
N PHE A 200 -4.10 7.90 22.38
CA PHE A 200 -3.31 6.90 23.10
C PHE A 200 -4.13 5.91 23.90
N GLY A 201 -5.44 6.11 24.03
CA GLY A 201 -6.29 5.24 24.83
C GLY A 201 -5.99 5.33 26.34
N ILE A 202 -5.58 6.49 26.83
CA ILE A 202 -5.39 6.69 28.26
C ILE A 202 -6.73 6.70 28.98
N SER A 203 -6.74 6.33 30.27
CA SER A 203 -7.94 6.35 31.10
C SER A 203 -8.41 7.77 31.36
N HIS A 204 -9.72 7.94 31.51
CA HIS A 204 -10.27 9.18 32.00
C HIS A 204 -9.85 9.41 33.48
N ARG A 205 -9.74 10.66 33.87
CA ARG A 205 -9.64 11.06 35.25
C ARG A 205 -10.97 10.76 35.96
N PHE A 206 -10.96 10.85 37.27
CA PHE A 206 -12.16 10.70 38.07
C PHE A 206 -13.24 11.72 37.64
N HIS A 207 -14.52 11.34 37.72
CA HIS A 207 -15.62 12.19 37.23
C HIS A 207 -15.73 13.54 37.95
N LYS A 208 -15.36 13.60 39.22
CA LYS A 208 -15.28 14.85 40.00
C LYS A 208 -14.04 15.70 39.75
N SER A 209 -13.23 15.40 38.68
CA SER A 209 -12.03 16.18 38.37
C SER A 209 -12.40 17.61 37.94
N GLU A 210 -11.94 18.60 38.67
CA GLU A 210 -12.28 20.01 38.52
C GLU A 210 -11.92 20.58 37.12
N LYS A 211 -10.73 20.27 36.62
CA LYS A 211 -10.21 20.80 35.34
C LYS A 211 -10.42 19.88 34.13
N GLY A 212 -11.46 19.04 34.19
CA GLY A 212 -11.86 18.14 33.13
C GLY A 212 -11.23 16.75 33.18
N VAL A 213 -11.96 15.75 32.63
CA VAL A 213 -11.67 14.32 32.76
C VAL A 213 -10.79 13.75 31.64
N LYS A 214 -10.71 14.40 30.49
CA LYS A 214 -9.97 13.92 29.30
C LYS A 214 -8.53 14.42 29.21
N LYS A 215 -7.89 14.70 30.33
CA LYS A 215 -6.51 15.21 30.41
C LYS A 215 -5.54 14.15 30.92
N VAL A 216 -4.25 14.34 30.57
CA VAL A 216 -3.16 13.56 31.16
C VAL A 216 -3.01 13.91 32.64
N GLY A 217 -2.64 12.97 33.47
CA GLY A 217 -2.32 13.20 34.89
C GLY A 217 -0.94 13.85 35.06
N SER A 218 -0.04 13.16 35.75
CA SER A 218 1.36 13.59 35.79
C SER A 218 2.00 13.52 34.41
N ILE A 219 2.74 14.55 34.05
CA ILE A 219 3.44 14.64 32.74
C ILE A 219 4.93 14.34 32.87
N GLY A 220 5.41 14.08 34.07
CA GLY A 220 6.79 13.70 34.32
C GLY A 220 7.26 14.03 35.73
N PRO A 221 8.47 13.60 36.12
CA PRO A 221 9.13 13.98 37.36
C PRO A 221 9.64 15.43 37.29
N TRP A 222 10.18 15.95 38.39
CA TRP A 222 10.79 17.28 38.45
C TRP A 222 12.00 17.39 37.53
N HIS A 223 12.87 16.38 37.53
CA HIS A 223 13.98 16.24 36.58
C HIS A 223 13.76 15.05 35.65
N PRO A 224 14.10 15.19 34.37
CA PRO A 224 14.59 16.37 33.66
C PRO A 224 13.53 17.47 33.54
N ALA A 225 13.94 18.73 33.62
CA ALA A 225 13.07 19.91 33.61
C ALA A 225 12.39 20.16 32.24
N ARG A 226 11.88 19.09 31.62
CA ARG A 226 11.17 19.12 30.34
C ARG A 226 10.17 17.96 30.24
N VAL A 227 9.11 18.18 29.47
CA VAL A 227 8.18 17.11 29.13
C VAL A 227 8.80 16.21 28.05
N MET A 228 8.92 14.93 28.33
CA MET A 228 9.48 13.98 27.39
C MET A 228 8.51 13.74 26.21
N PHE A 229 9.08 13.47 25.03
CA PHE A 229 8.28 13.18 23.82
C PHE A 229 7.38 11.95 23.97
N SER A 230 7.71 11.04 24.89
CA SER A 230 6.98 9.82 25.17
C SER A 230 5.67 10.02 25.95
N VAL A 231 5.43 11.21 26.49
CA VAL A 231 4.19 11.51 27.23
C VAL A 231 3.01 11.56 26.26
N PRO A 232 1.88 10.91 26.57
CA PRO A 232 0.71 10.84 25.69
C PRO A 232 -0.05 12.18 25.64
N MET A 233 0.45 13.11 24.86
CA MET A 233 -0.16 14.44 24.68
C MET A 233 -1.13 14.46 23.49
N ALA A 234 -1.96 15.52 23.39
CA ALA A 234 -2.78 15.80 22.21
C ALA A 234 -1.90 16.00 20.96
N GLY A 235 -2.44 15.76 19.77
CA GLY A 235 -1.74 15.97 18.51
C GLY A 235 -2.37 15.20 17.37
N GLN A 236 -1.63 15.10 16.27
CA GLN A 236 -2.08 14.42 15.06
C GLN A 236 -2.42 12.95 15.32
N LEU A 237 -3.59 12.52 14.86
CA LEU A 237 -4.00 11.12 14.80
C LEU A 237 -4.38 10.75 13.38
N GLY A 238 -3.89 9.61 12.92
CA GLY A 238 -4.10 9.14 11.55
C GLY A 238 -3.35 9.96 10.50
N PHE A 239 -3.60 9.65 9.24
CA PHE A 239 -2.82 10.09 8.09
C PHE A 239 -1.33 9.72 8.24
N PHE A 240 -1.09 8.51 8.79
CA PHE A 240 0.23 7.95 9.00
C PHE A 240 0.59 6.97 7.89
N SER A 241 1.82 7.00 7.43
CA SER A 241 2.35 5.94 6.55
C SER A 241 2.45 4.64 7.33
N ARG A 242 1.88 3.57 6.78
CA ARG A 242 1.88 2.23 7.38
C ARG A 242 2.09 1.17 6.32
N ILE A 243 2.67 0.06 6.74
CA ILE A 243 2.85 -1.14 5.94
C ILE A 243 2.10 -2.25 6.63
N ILE A 244 1.34 -3.03 5.85
CA ILE A 244 0.74 -4.29 6.31
C ILE A 244 1.44 -5.39 5.54
N TYR A 245 2.09 -6.28 6.29
CA TYR A 245 2.91 -7.34 5.72
C TYR A 245 2.12 -8.63 5.52
N ASN A 246 2.55 -9.42 4.53
CA ASN A 246 2.12 -10.80 4.33
C ASN A 246 0.61 -10.99 4.19
N ASN A 247 -0.05 -10.10 3.46
CA ASN A 247 -1.47 -10.26 3.15
C ASN A 247 -1.64 -11.33 2.07
N LYS A 248 -2.57 -12.27 2.27
CA LYS A 248 -2.87 -13.31 1.28
C LYS A 248 -3.74 -12.75 0.18
N ILE A 249 -3.30 -12.92 -1.06
CA ILE A 249 -4.09 -12.69 -2.27
C ILE A 249 -5.12 -13.81 -2.34
N LEU A 250 -6.38 -13.46 -2.54
CA LEU A 250 -7.49 -14.40 -2.68
C LEU A 250 -7.88 -14.59 -4.14
N GLU A 251 -7.92 -13.49 -4.91
CA GLU A 251 -8.31 -13.50 -6.31
C GLU A 251 -7.69 -12.32 -7.04
N ILE A 252 -7.33 -12.51 -8.29
CA ILE A 252 -6.99 -11.48 -9.26
C ILE A 252 -7.89 -11.72 -10.46
N GLY A 253 -8.61 -10.70 -10.90
CA GLY A 253 -9.51 -10.85 -12.04
C GLY A 253 -9.71 -9.54 -12.79
N LYS A 254 -10.39 -9.66 -13.91
CA LYS A 254 -10.77 -8.55 -14.78
C LYS A 254 -12.29 -8.49 -14.87
N ILE A 255 -12.86 -7.30 -14.80
CA ILE A 255 -14.32 -7.13 -14.79
C ILE A 255 -14.98 -7.68 -16.06
N GLY A 256 -14.32 -7.63 -17.22
CA GLY A 256 -14.83 -8.22 -18.47
C GLY A 256 -14.97 -9.74 -18.45
N GLU A 257 -14.26 -10.44 -17.55
CA GLU A 257 -14.28 -11.90 -17.44
C GLU A 257 -15.15 -12.35 -16.26
N LYS A 258 -14.98 -11.69 -15.09
CA LYS A 258 -15.71 -12.03 -13.86
C LYS A 258 -16.13 -10.75 -13.16
N ASP A 259 -17.40 -10.38 -13.29
CA ASP A 259 -17.95 -9.20 -12.62
C ASP A 259 -18.22 -9.49 -11.14
N ILE A 260 -17.58 -8.71 -10.29
CA ILE A 260 -17.76 -8.73 -8.83
C ILE A 260 -18.54 -7.53 -8.29
N ASN A 261 -19.01 -6.64 -9.17
CA ASN A 261 -19.72 -5.44 -8.75
C ASN A 261 -21.09 -5.80 -8.15
N PRO A 262 -21.39 -5.36 -6.91
CA PRO A 262 -22.79 -5.38 -6.44
C PRO A 262 -23.67 -4.52 -7.34
N GLY A 263 -24.96 -4.87 -7.48
CA GLY A 263 -25.87 -4.13 -8.35
C GLY A 263 -25.90 -2.62 -8.11
N ARG A 264 -25.79 -2.17 -6.85
CA ARG A 264 -25.68 -0.75 -6.46
C ARG A 264 -24.25 -0.20 -6.51
N GLY A 265 -23.26 -1.01 -6.89
CA GLY A 265 -21.84 -0.67 -6.74
C GLY A 265 -21.36 -0.71 -5.29
N PHE A 266 -20.04 -0.43 -5.09
CA PHE A 266 -19.45 -0.36 -3.76
C PHE A 266 -19.69 1.00 -3.13
N GLU A 267 -19.99 1.00 -1.83
CA GLU A 267 -20.25 2.23 -1.07
C GLU A 267 -19.06 3.20 -1.12
N HIS A 268 -19.35 4.47 -1.39
CA HIS A 268 -18.37 5.56 -1.55
C HIS A 268 -17.34 5.37 -2.69
N TYR A 269 -17.47 4.33 -3.49
CA TYR A 269 -16.58 4.08 -4.63
C TYR A 269 -17.30 4.13 -5.97
N GLY A 270 -18.36 3.37 -6.13
CA GLY A 270 -19.06 3.11 -7.37
C GLY A 270 -18.75 1.72 -7.92
N LYS A 271 -18.78 1.56 -9.23
CA LYS A 271 -18.43 0.30 -9.90
C LYS A 271 -16.94 0.25 -10.23
N ILE A 272 -16.38 -0.93 -10.21
CA ILE A 272 -15.03 -1.23 -10.69
C ILE A 272 -15.11 -1.40 -12.20
N ASN A 273 -14.19 -0.80 -12.93
CA ASN A 273 -14.18 -0.82 -14.40
C ASN A 273 -12.98 -1.57 -14.99
N THR A 274 -11.93 -1.77 -14.21
CA THR A 274 -10.66 -2.35 -14.66
C THR A 274 -10.39 -3.71 -14.02
N GLU A 275 -9.13 -4.05 -13.85
CA GLU A 275 -8.73 -5.25 -13.11
C GLU A 275 -8.89 -5.02 -11.61
N TYR A 276 -9.13 -6.11 -10.88
CA TYR A 276 -9.29 -6.06 -9.44
C TYR A 276 -8.40 -7.09 -8.73
N LEU A 277 -8.10 -6.78 -7.48
CA LEU A 277 -7.36 -7.64 -6.56
C LEU A 277 -8.13 -7.76 -5.26
N ILE A 278 -8.41 -8.97 -4.83
CA ILE A 278 -9.06 -9.26 -3.54
C ILE A 278 -7.99 -9.76 -2.56
N ILE A 279 -7.87 -9.07 -1.44
CA ILE A 279 -6.88 -9.37 -0.41
C ILE A 279 -7.60 -9.71 0.89
N LYS A 280 -7.16 -10.78 1.55
CA LYS A 280 -7.70 -11.20 2.85
C LYS A 280 -7.44 -10.14 3.92
N GLY A 281 -8.49 -9.76 4.66
CA GLY A 281 -8.40 -8.82 5.77
C GLY A 281 -8.57 -7.36 5.39
N SER A 282 -8.26 -6.44 6.32
CA SER A 282 -8.43 -5.01 6.15
C SER A 282 -7.14 -4.33 5.72
N LEU A 283 -7.26 -3.28 4.91
CA LEU A 283 -6.16 -2.44 4.47
C LEU A 283 -6.37 -0.99 4.93
N GLN A 284 -5.26 -0.25 5.00
CA GLN A 284 -5.25 1.13 5.44
C GLN A 284 -5.97 2.07 4.47
N GLY A 285 -6.45 3.18 5.00
CA GLY A 285 -7.07 4.26 4.24
C GLY A 285 -8.58 4.12 4.00
N PRO A 286 -9.24 5.18 3.51
CA PRO A 286 -10.63 5.19 3.06
C PRO A 286 -10.77 4.56 1.67
N ALA A 287 -12.01 4.42 1.18
CA ALA A 287 -12.29 4.18 -0.22
C ALA A 287 -11.60 5.22 -1.12
N LYS A 288 -11.25 4.85 -2.33
CA LYS A 288 -10.49 5.64 -3.31
C LYS A 288 -9.03 5.97 -2.92
N ARG A 289 -8.53 5.44 -1.78
CA ARG A 289 -7.13 5.62 -1.36
C ARG A 289 -6.21 4.83 -2.27
N GLN A 290 -5.20 5.53 -2.84
CA GLN A 290 -4.11 4.85 -3.53
C GLN A 290 -3.21 4.11 -2.55
N LEU A 291 -2.85 2.90 -2.91
CA LEU A 291 -2.01 1.99 -2.16
C LEU A 291 -0.90 1.50 -3.06
N LEU A 292 0.27 1.30 -2.49
CA LEU A 292 1.38 0.68 -3.19
C LEU A 292 1.51 -0.77 -2.73
N LEU A 293 1.30 -1.67 -3.66
CA LEU A 293 1.46 -3.10 -3.49
C LEU A 293 2.91 -3.46 -3.78
N THR A 294 3.52 -4.27 -2.93
CA THR A 294 4.91 -4.73 -3.15
C THR A 294 5.01 -6.23 -2.90
N LYS A 295 5.93 -6.88 -3.58
CA LYS A 295 6.25 -8.28 -3.27
C LYS A 295 6.67 -8.37 -1.79
N PRO A 296 6.34 -9.47 -1.08
CA PRO A 296 6.53 -9.55 0.36
C PRO A 296 8.01 -9.45 0.72
N PHE A 297 8.31 -8.61 1.71
CA PHE A 297 9.67 -8.42 2.23
C PHE A 297 10.18 -9.66 2.98
N ARG A 298 9.34 -10.21 3.86
CA ARG A 298 9.64 -11.42 4.65
C ARG A 298 8.44 -12.36 4.61
N PRO A 299 8.35 -13.24 3.59
CA PRO A 299 7.19 -14.11 3.46
C PRO A 299 7.11 -15.09 4.63
N THR A 300 5.97 -15.13 5.29
CA THR A 300 5.69 -16.04 6.40
C THR A 300 5.29 -17.40 5.84
N LYS A 301 6.06 -18.44 6.12
CA LYS A 301 5.82 -19.82 5.66
C LYS A 301 4.39 -20.30 5.93
N LYS A 302 3.86 -20.03 7.14
CA LYS A 302 2.48 -20.39 7.53
C LYS A 302 1.40 -19.74 6.64
N GLN A 303 1.57 -18.46 6.29
CA GLN A 303 0.61 -17.76 5.43
C GLN A 303 0.75 -18.17 3.96
N ALA A 304 1.97 -18.40 3.50
CA ALA A 304 2.25 -18.84 2.14
C ALA A 304 1.60 -20.19 1.81
N LYS A 305 1.61 -21.14 2.78
CA LYS A 305 1.02 -22.48 2.63
C LYS A 305 -0.50 -22.50 2.54
N LYS A 306 -1.20 -21.43 2.96
CA LYS A 306 -2.66 -21.36 2.86
C LYS A 306 -3.10 -21.30 1.42
N LYS A 307 -4.04 -22.16 1.04
CA LYS A 307 -4.66 -22.22 -0.30
C LYS A 307 -6.16 -21.99 -0.14
N PHE A 308 -6.68 -21.01 -0.87
CA PHE A 308 -8.09 -20.64 -0.85
C PHE A 308 -8.57 -20.46 -2.29
N ASP A 309 -9.73 -21.07 -2.61
CA ASP A 309 -10.41 -20.80 -3.87
C ASP A 309 -11.52 -19.77 -3.62
N PHE A 310 -11.53 -18.73 -4.41
CA PHE A 310 -12.54 -17.68 -4.33
C PHE A 310 -13.83 -18.12 -5.03
N VAL A 311 -14.91 -18.20 -4.27
CA VAL A 311 -16.24 -18.57 -4.78
C VAL A 311 -17.02 -17.32 -5.21
N GLY A 312 -17.06 -16.29 -4.36
CA GLY A 312 -17.79 -15.07 -4.65
C GLY A 312 -17.86 -14.13 -3.45
N LEU A 313 -18.50 -12.97 -3.65
CA LEU A 313 -18.86 -12.09 -2.55
C LEU A 313 -20.05 -12.68 -1.80
N ALA A 314 -20.03 -12.63 -0.47
CA ALA A 314 -21.19 -12.95 0.34
C ALA A 314 -22.24 -11.85 0.14
N LYS A 315 -23.48 -12.26 -0.13
CA LYS A 315 -24.62 -11.36 -0.23
C LYS A 315 -25.08 -10.89 1.15
#